data_ce92436568187b6e1c655b21c93f2228
#
_entry.id   ce92436568187b6e1c655b21c93f2228
#
_cell.length_a   1.000
_cell.length_b   1.000
_cell.length_c   1.000
_cell.angle_alpha   90.00
_cell.angle_beta   90.00
_cell.angle_gamma   90.00
#
_symmetry.space_group_name_H-M   'P 1'
#
loop_
_entity.id
_entity.type
_entity.pdbx_description
1 polymer ?
#
loop_
_entity_poly.entity_id
_entity_poly.type
_entity_poly.pdbx_seq_one_letter_code
_entity_poly.pdbx_strand_id
1 'polypeptide(L)'
;ARNHTATHLLQAALREVLGDHVHQAGSYQDAEITHFDFTHFSAVTPEELARVQKIVNDKIYESMNVTVREMPIEEAKKLGAMALFGEKYGKVVRVVDIEGWSTEFCGGTHVKNTAQIGGFKIVSEASVAAGIRRIEAVTGRNLLIRANLQEAMLHTVANTLKANNVTALPVRAEAVMAENKALAKELEEIKAQVAASKVTSLFDNAEEIGGVKIA
;
A
#
# COMPACT_ATOMS: atom_id res chain seq x y z
N ALA A 1 17.53 7.39 10.42
CA ALA A 1 18.32 6.15 10.47
C ALA A 1 17.48 4.92 10.10
N ARG A 2 16.36 4.59 10.82
CA ARG A 2 15.54 3.38 10.57
C ARG A 2 15.06 3.28 9.13
N ASN A 3 14.32 4.28 8.67
CA ASN A 3 13.79 4.34 7.30
C ASN A 3 14.90 4.23 6.26
N HIS A 4 16.04 4.89 6.49
CA HIS A 4 17.16 4.84 5.56
C HIS A 4 17.80 3.43 5.49
N THR A 5 18.00 2.76 6.64
CA THR A 5 18.52 1.38 6.61
C THR A 5 17.51 0.44 5.96
N ALA A 6 16.19 0.61 6.22
CA ALA A 6 15.16 -0.17 5.55
C ALA A 6 15.15 0.01 4.04
N THR A 7 15.54 1.19 3.52
CA THR A 7 15.64 1.45 2.08
C THR A 7 16.71 0.57 1.41
N HIS A 8 17.86 0.34 2.06
CA HIS A 8 18.88 -0.59 1.56
C HIS A 8 18.37 -2.03 1.53
N LEU A 9 17.66 -2.48 2.58
CA LEU A 9 17.02 -3.79 2.58
C LEU A 9 15.95 -3.90 1.47
N LEU A 10 15.17 -2.85 1.27
CA LEU A 10 14.13 -2.78 0.23
C LEU A 10 14.73 -2.90 -1.17
N GLN A 11 15.81 -2.17 -1.46
CA GLN A 11 16.48 -2.24 -2.75
C GLN A 11 16.97 -3.66 -3.05
N ALA A 12 17.65 -4.30 -2.11
CA ALA A 12 18.13 -5.66 -2.28
C ALA A 12 16.98 -6.66 -2.46
N ALA A 13 15.90 -6.54 -1.68
CA ALA A 13 14.70 -7.37 -1.80
C ALA A 13 13.96 -7.18 -3.15
N LEU A 14 13.87 -5.93 -3.63
CA LEU A 14 13.29 -5.65 -4.95
C LEU A 14 14.09 -6.29 -6.08
N ARG A 15 15.42 -6.24 -6.00
CA ARG A 15 16.28 -6.90 -6.98
C ARG A 15 16.14 -8.42 -6.95
N GLU A 16 16.03 -9.02 -5.76
CA GLU A 16 15.80 -10.46 -5.62
C GLU A 16 14.46 -10.91 -6.23
N VAL A 17 13.40 -10.11 -6.07
CA VAL A 17 12.05 -10.48 -6.51
C VAL A 17 11.79 -10.12 -7.96
N LEU A 18 12.21 -8.93 -8.40
CA LEU A 18 11.88 -8.38 -9.71
C LEU A 18 13.02 -8.51 -10.73
N GLY A 19 14.26 -8.67 -10.26
CA GLY A 19 15.44 -8.84 -11.11
C GLY A 19 16.43 -7.69 -11.08
N ASP A 20 17.57 -7.91 -11.74
CA ASP A 20 18.75 -7.03 -11.72
C ASP A 20 18.56 -5.67 -12.40
N HIS A 21 17.51 -5.51 -13.21
CA HIS A 21 17.16 -4.23 -13.84
C HIS A 21 16.64 -3.19 -12.84
N VAL A 22 16.34 -3.59 -11.60
CA VAL A 22 15.92 -2.68 -10.54
C VAL A 22 17.13 -1.86 -10.06
N HIS A 23 17.06 -0.56 -10.30
CA HIS A 23 18.03 0.43 -9.81
C HIS A 23 17.29 1.58 -9.13
N GLN A 24 17.89 2.13 -8.08
CA GLN A 24 17.36 3.32 -7.45
C GLN A 24 17.37 4.49 -8.45
N ALA A 25 16.21 5.11 -8.66
CA ALA A 25 16.05 6.35 -9.43
C ALA A 25 15.95 7.58 -8.53
N GLY A 26 15.54 7.41 -7.28
CA GLY A 26 15.46 8.43 -6.26
C GLY A 26 15.06 7.85 -4.92
N SER A 27 15.33 8.59 -3.85
CA SER A 27 14.84 8.21 -2.53
C SER A 27 14.67 9.43 -1.61
N TYR A 28 13.70 9.35 -0.72
CA TYR A 28 13.46 10.33 0.33
C TYR A 28 13.11 9.61 1.63
N GLN A 29 13.73 10.00 2.73
CA GLN A 29 13.45 9.44 4.04
C GLN A 29 13.41 10.53 5.10
N ASP A 30 12.33 10.54 5.87
CA ASP A 30 12.22 11.34 7.09
C ASP A 30 11.95 10.45 8.33
N ALA A 31 11.39 11.02 9.39
CA ALA A 31 11.05 10.29 10.61
C ALA A 31 9.77 9.43 10.45
N GLU A 32 8.93 9.75 9.48
CA GLU A 32 7.59 9.18 9.34
C GLU A 32 7.49 8.16 8.22
N ILE A 33 8.08 8.46 7.06
CA ILE A 33 7.90 7.67 5.84
C ILE A 33 9.22 7.54 5.06
N THR A 34 9.30 6.54 4.22
CA THR A 34 10.30 6.44 3.16
C THR A 34 9.62 6.35 1.81
N HIS A 35 10.16 7.10 0.83
CA HIS A 35 9.85 6.95 -0.58
C HIS A 35 11.07 6.35 -1.27
N PHE A 36 10.84 5.33 -2.06
CA PHE A 36 11.89 4.70 -2.86
C PHE A 36 11.43 4.57 -4.30
N ASP A 37 12.10 5.32 -5.19
CA ASP A 37 11.85 5.32 -6.62
C ASP A 37 12.85 4.38 -7.30
N PHE A 38 12.36 3.49 -8.15
CA PHE A 38 13.18 2.48 -8.81
C PHE A 38 12.73 2.23 -10.24
N THR A 39 13.67 1.76 -11.06
CA THR A 39 13.40 1.39 -12.45
C THR A 39 12.62 0.08 -12.51
N HIS A 40 11.42 0.12 -13.09
CA HIS A 40 10.63 -1.07 -13.40
C HIS A 40 9.56 -0.72 -14.44
N PHE A 41 9.25 -1.66 -15.33
CA PHE A 41 8.43 -1.42 -16.53
C PHE A 41 6.93 -1.65 -16.33
N SER A 42 6.52 -2.30 -15.24
CA SER A 42 5.10 -2.61 -14.94
C SER A 42 4.75 -2.31 -13.49
N ALA A 43 3.46 -2.33 -13.15
CA ALA A 43 3.03 -2.32 -11.75
C ALA A 43 3.53 -3.58 -11.04
N VAL A 44 4.00 -3.43 -9.81
CA VAL A 44 4.40 -4.56 -8.97
C VAL A 44 3.14 -5.22 -8.43
N THR A 45 3.03 -6.53 -8.61
CA THR A 45 1.84 -7.27 -8.18
C THR A 45 1.72 -7.33 -6.65
N PRO A 46 0.50 -7.53 -6.10
CA PRO A 46 0.32 -7.71 -4.65
C PRO A 46 1.16 -8.85 -4.07
N GLU A 47 1.34 -9.94 -4.82
CA GLU A 47 2.14 -11.09 -4.43
C GLU A 47 3.63 -10.76 -4.37
N GLU A 48 4.14 -10.01 -5.36
CA GLU A 48 5.53 -9.54 -5.38
C GLU A 48 5.78 -8.55 -4.24
N LEU A 49 4.86 -7.60 -4.00
CA LEU A 49 4.95 -6.66 -2.87
C LEU A 49 4.95 -7.39 -1.52
N ALA A 50 4.10 -8.40 -1.36
CA ALA A 50 4.06 -9.22 -0.16
C ALA A 50 5.39 -9.98 0.04
N ARG A 51 5.97 -10.52 -1.03
CA ARG A 51 7.26 -11.21 -1.00
C ARG A 51 8.40 -10.25 -0.64
N VAL A 52 8.47 -9.09 -1.28
CA VAL A 52 9.46 -8.04 -0.96
C VAL A 52 9.35 -7.63 0.51
N GLN A 53 8.13 -7.33 0.98
CA GLN A 53 7.91 -6.95 2.38
C GLN A 53 8.32 -8.06 3.35
N LYS A 54 8.03 -9.32 3.02
CA LYS A 54 8.44 -10.47 3.83
C LYS A 54 9.96 -10.55 3.94
N ILE A 55 10.68 -10.49 2.81
CA ILE A 55 12.15 -10.55 2.77
C ILE A 55 12.76 -9.43 3.64
N VAL A 56 12.28 -8.19 3.49
CA VAL A 56 12.77 -7.07 4.31
C VAL A 56 12.57 -7.33 5.80
N ASN A 57 11.39 -7.84 6.21
CA ASN A 57 11.12 -8.15 7.62
C ASN A 57 11.95 -9.35 8.11
N ASP A 58 12.15 -10.37 7.29
CA ASP A 58 13.03 -11.49 7.64
C ASP A 58 14.44 -10.97 7.96
N LYS A 59 15.00 -10.07 7.13
CA LYS A 59 16.31 -9.44 7.37
C LYS A 59 16.34 -8.52 8.60
N ILE A 60 15.22 -7.94 8.97
CA ILE A 60 15.07 -7.22 10.25
C ILE A 60 15.13 -8.20 11.42
N TYR A 61 14.43 -9.32 11.35
CA TYR A 61 14.36 -10.34 12.42
C TYR A 61 15.66 -11.14 12.56
N GLU A 62 16.42 -11.33 11.47
CA GLU A 62 17.77 -11.92 11.50
C GLU A 62 18.76 -11.12 12.34
N SER A 63 18.43 -9.86 12.68
CA SER A 63 19.25 -9.00 13.56
C SER A 63 20.67 -8.80 13.02
N MET A 64 20.79 -8.50 11.73
CA MET A 64 22.05 -8.34 11.00
C MET A 64 22.80 -7.08 11.45
N ASN A 65 24.12 -7.15 11.54
CA ASN A 65 24.94 -6.00 11.86
C ASN A 65 25.06 -5.05 10.67
N VAL A 66 24.97 -3.76 10.93
CA VAL A 66 25.17 -2.71 9.93
C VAL A 66 26.51 -2.05 10.19
N THR A 67 27.47 -2.27 9.34
CA THR A 67 28.81 -1.69 9.42
C THR A 67 28.96 -0.52 8.47
N VAL A 68 29.70 0.48 8.90
CA VAL A 68 29.98 1.68 8.12
C VAL A 68 31.48 1.89 8.10
N ARG A 69 32.07 1.94 6.90
CA ARG A 69 33.52 2.09 6.71
C ARG A 69 33.83 3.11 5.64
N GLU A 70 34.88 3.88 5.82
CA GLU A 70 35.46 4.70 4.78
C GLU A 70 36.65 3.96 4.17
N MET A 71 36.72 3.90 2.85
CA MET A 71 37.78 3.18 2.16
C MET A 71 38.01 3.76 0.75
N PRO A 72 39.16 3.48 0.13
CA PRO A 72 39.38 3.79 -1.28
C PRO A 72 38.31 3.20 -2.18
N ILE A 73 37.85 3.99 -3.18
CA ILE A 73 36.77 3.57 -4.08
C ILE A 73 37.09 2.24 -4.81
N GLU A 74 38.36 1.99 -5.13
CA GLU A 74 38.77 0.76 -5.81
C GLU A 74 38.67 -0.48 -4.90
N GLU A 75 38.83 -0.32 -3.60
CA GLU A 75 38.58 -1.38 -2.62
C GLU A 75 37.09 -1.63 -2.46
N ALA A 76 36.30 -0.58 -2.36
CA ALA A 76 34.84 -0.68 -2.24
C ALA A 76 34.21 -1.38 -3.44
N LYS A 77 34.69 -1.11 -4.66
CA LYS A 77 34.25 -1.81 -5.87
C LYS A 77 34.57 -3.31 -5.84
N LYS A 78 35.72 -3.68 -5.31
CA LYS A 78 36.12 -5.09 -5.15
C LYS A 78 35.22 -5.86 -4.18
N LEU A 79 34.61 -5.16 -3.21
CA LEU A 79 33.60 -5.72 -2.30
C LEU A 79 32.21 -5.84 -2.95
N GLY A 80 32.05 -5.47 -4.21
CA GLY A 80 30.76 -5.49 -4.89
C GLY A 80 29.81 -4.37 -4.44
N ALA A 81 30.34 -3.32 -3.80
CA ALA A 81 29.52 -2.21 -3.30
C ALA A 81 28.83 -1.48 -4.47
N MET A 82 27.51 -1.37 -4.39
CA MET A 82 26.71 -0.67 -5.38
C MET A 82 26.85 0.85 -5.22
N ALA A 83 27.09 1.53 -6.33
CA ALA A 83 27.09 2.98 -6.42
C ALA A 83 25.77 3.46 -7.01
N LEU A 84 25.27 4.60 -6.56
CA LEU A 84 24.11 5.24 -7.18
C LEU A 84 24.46 5.68 -8.60
N PHE A 85 23.56 5.41 -9.53
CA PHE A 85 23.75 5.73 -10.93
C PHE A 85 23.85 7.26 -11.15
N GLY A 86 24.89 7.69 -11.83
CA GLY A 86 25.10 9.12 -12.18
C GLY A 86 25.80 9.98 -11.12
N GLU A 87 26.10 9.47 -9.93
CA GLU A 87 26.88 10.20 -8.93
C GLU A 87 28.40 10.14 -9.19
N LYS A 88 29.07 11.27 -8.92
CA LYS A 88 30.55 11.35 -8.97
C LYS A 88 31.10 11.16 -7.57
N TYR A 89 31.85 10.12 -7.38
CA TYR A 89 32.48 9.80 -6.09
C TYR A 89 33.92 10.27 -6.05
N GLY A 90 34.36 10.65 -4.84
CA GLY A 90 35.77 10.98 -4.59
C GLY A 90 36.66 9.73 -4.54
N LYS A 91 37.93 9.93 -4.22
CA LYS A 91 38.94 8.83 -4.08
C LYS A 91 38.61 7.93 -2.87
N VAL A 92 37.98 8.47 -1.85
CA VAL A 92 37.51 7.75 -0.64
C VAL A 92 36.00 7.82 -0.61
N VAL A 93 35.37 6.68 -0.36
CA VAL A 93 33.92 6.53 -0.29
C VAL A 93 33.51 5.92 1.05
N ARG A 94 32.32 6.28 1.50
CA ARG A 94 31.68 5.67 2.67
C ARG A 94 30.82 4.51 2.22
N VAL A 95 31.11 3.31 2.72
CA VAL A 95 30.42 2.07 2.40
C VAL A 95 29.59 1.66 3.61
N VAL A 96 28.32 1.39 3.37
CA VAL A 96 27.39 0.77 4.32
C VAL A 96 27.20 -0.68 3.91
N ASP A 97 27.50 -1.59 4.81
CA ASP A 97 27.39 -3.03 4.60
C ASP A 97 26.47 -3.67 5.66
N ILE A 98 25.51 -4.43 5.19
CA ILE A 98 24.55 -5.18 6.01
C ILE A 98 24.86 -6.67 5.83
N GLU A 99 25.93 -7.13 6.48
CA GLU A 99 26.42 -8.52 6.49
C GLU A 99 26.42 -9.20 5.10
N GLY A 100 26.83 -8.46 4.05
CA GLY A 100 26.89 -8.96 2.66
C GLY A 100 25.54 -9.07 1.95
N TRP A 101 24.42 -8.83 2.63
CA TRP A 101 23.10 -8.77 2.01
C TRP A 101 22.92 -7.52 1.14
N SER A 102 23.34 -6.36 1.66
CA SER A 102 23.39 -5.10 0.91
C SER A 102 24.68 -4.39 1.25
N THR A 103 25.48 -4.08 0.22
CA THR A 103 26.72 -3.30 0.34
C THR A 103 26.64 -2.15 -0.63
N GLU A 104 26.56 -0.92 -0.13
CA GLU A 104 26.27 0.27 -0.95
C GLU A 104 27.11 1.48 -0.54
N PHE A 105 27.39 2.36 -1.51
CA PHE A 105 27.95 3.67 -1.23
C PHE A 105 26.86 4.55 -0.64
N CYS A 106 27.02 4.97 0.60
CA CYS A 106 26.00 5.76 1.28
C CYS A 106 26.58 6.72 2.33
N GLY A 107 26.27 8.02 2.17
CA GLY A 107 26.65 9.08 3.12
C GLY A 107 25.70 9.24 4.31
N GLY A 108 24.57 8.54 4.32
CA GLY A 108 23.49 8.76 5.29
C GLY A 108 23.71 8.12 6.66
N THR A 109 22.74 8.33 7.55
CA THR A 109 22.75 7.77 8.90
C THR A 109 21.99 6.46 8.95
N HIS A 110 22.58 5.45 9.60
CA HIS A 110 22.04 4.10 9.70
C HIS A 110 21.90 3.64 11.16
N VAL A 111 21.08 2.63 11.37
CA VAL A 111 21.07 1.86 12.63
C VAL A 111 22.32 0.96 12.66
N LYS A 112 22.71 0.51 13.84
CA LYS A 112 23.85 -0.40 14.00
C LYS A 112 23.50 -1.87 13.78
N ASN A 113 22.20 -2.19 13.82
CA ASN A 113 21.67 -3.53 13.66
C ASN A 113 20.26 -3.45 13.07
N THR A 114 19.91 -4.36 12.17
CA THR A 114 18.63 -4.33 11.45
C THR A 114 17.43 -4.49 12.39
N ALA A 115 17.55 -5.20 13.52
CA ALA A 115 16.47 -5.30 14.52
C ALA A 115 16.03 -3.93 15.06
N GLN A 116 16.90 -2.92 15.06
CA GLN A 116 16.58 -1.56 15.51
C GLN A 116 15.59 -0.84 14.55
N ILE A 117 15.35 -1.37 13.34
CA ILE A 117 14.31 -0.88 12.42
C ILE A 117 12.93 -1.13 13.03
N GLY A 118 12.73 -2.26 13.71
CA GLY A 118 11.51 -2.60 14.45
C GLY A 118 10.31 -3.02 13.60
N GLY A 119 10.55 -3.33 12.31
CA GLY A 119 9.55 -3.77 11.35
C GLY A 119 9.37 -2.81 10.18
N PHE A 120 8.88 -3.34 9.06
CA PHE A 120 8.72 -2.65 7.79
C PHE A 120 7.36 -2.98 7.16
N LYS A 121 6.66 -1.96 6.66
CA LYS A 121 5.39 -2.11 5.95
C LYS A 121 5.36 -1.25 4.70
N ILE A 122 5.12 -1.87 3.56
CA ILE A 122 4.78 -1.16 2.33
C ILE A 122 3.37 -0.57 2.47
N VAL A 123 3.24 0.71 2.17
CA VAL A 123 2.00 1.49 2.28
C VAL A 123 1.33 1.62 0.93
N SER A 124 2.13 1.93 -0.09
CA SER A 124 1.65 2.11 -1.46
C SER A 124 2.74 1.76 -2.46
N GLU A 125 2.32 1.48 -3.68
CA GLU A 125 3.15 1.34 -4.87
C GLU A 125 2.44 2.04 -6.02
N ALA A 126 3.16 2.90 -6.77
CA ALA A 126 2.59 3.67 -7.87
C ALA A 126 3.62 4.03 -8.93
N SER A 127 3.16 4.35 -10.14
CA SER A 127 4.01 4.97 -11.17
C SER A 127 4.22 6.44 -10.86
N VAL A 128 5.46 6.93 -11.01
CA VAL A 128 5.81 8.35 -10.87
C VAL A 128 6.35 8.96 -12.17
N ALA A 129 6.88 8.10 -13.06
CA ALA A 129 7.30 8.47 -14.41
C ALA A 129 7.31 7.21 -15.29
N ALA A 130 7.54 7.39 -16.59
CA ALA A 130 7.70 6.27 -17.52
C ALA A 130 8.89 5.40 -17.08
N GLY A 131 8.62 4.12 -16.81
CA GLY A 131 9.61 3.15 -16.34
C GLY A 131 10.12 3.37 -14.92
N ILE A 132 9.50 4.25 -14.13
CA ILE A 132 9.86 4.52 -12.73
C ILE A 132 8.66 4.26 -11.83
N ARG A 133 8.86 3.40 -10.85
CA ARG A 133 7.89 3.06 -9.80
C ARG A 133 8.33 3.62 -8.46
N ARG A 134 7.39 3.99 -7.61
CA ARG A 134 7.61 4.43 -6.24
C ARG A 134 6.98 3.45 -5.26
N ILE A 135 7.74 3.03 -4.27
CA ILE A 135 7.21 2.42 -3.06
C ILE A 135 7.27 3.44 -1.92
N GLU A 136 6.15 3.56 -1.21
CA GLU A 136 6.09 4.23 0.08
C GLU A 136 6.03 3.19 1.18
N ALA A 137 6.83 3.38 2.23
CA ALA A 137 6.89 2.44 3.34
C ALA A 137 7.12 3.14 4.69
N VAL A 138 6.77 2.46 5.76
CA VAL A 138 6.95 2.91 7.15
C VAL A 138 7.69 1.87 7.96
N THR A 139 8.39 2.33 9.03
CA THR A 139 9.15 1.45 9.92
C THR A 139 8.83 1.73 11.39
N GLY A 140 9.13 0.75 12.24
CA GLY A 140 9.14 0.90 13.68
C GLY A 140 7.83 1.43 14.26
N ARG A 141 7.87 2.52 15.02
CA ARG A 141 6.71 3.09 15.69
C ARG A 141 5.57 3.47 14.74
N ASN A 142 5.90 3.99 13.54
CA ASN A 142 4.88 4.42 12.59
C ASN A 142 4.11 3.25 11.99
N LEU A 143 4.73 2.07 11.89
CA LEU A 143 4.02 0.83 11.55
C LEU A 143 2.95 0.50 12.58
N LEU A 144 3.26 0.57 13.87
CA LEU A 144 2.30 0.31 14.96
C LEU A 144 1.18 1.34 15.00
N ILE A 145 1.52 2.64 14.87
CA ILE A 145 0.52 3.72 14.81
C ILE A 145 -0.46 3.46 13.66
N ARG A 146 0.05 3.11 12.48
CA ARG A 146 -0.78 2.83 11.31
C ARG A 146 -1.66 1.60 11.50
N ALA A 147 -1.14 0.52 12.09
CA ALA A 147 -1.92 -0.67 12.42
C ALA A 147 -3.10 -0.34 13.35
N ASN A 148 -2.84 0.41 14.41
CA ASN A 148 -3.88 0.83 15.36
C ASN A 148 -4.96 1.71 14.69
N LEU A 149 -4.56 2.62 13.78
CA LEU A 149 -5.52 3.43 13.02
C LEU A 149 -6.38 2.58 12.08
N GLN A 150 -5.79 1.59 11.42
CA GLN A 150 -6.56 0.66 10.57
C GLN A 150 -7.54 -0.18 11.39
N GLU A 151 -7.13 -0.67 12.55
CA GLU A 151 -7.99 -1.41 13.47
C GLU A 151 -9.16 -0.54 13.96
N ALA A 152 -8.89 0.70 14.38
CA ALA A 152 -9.93 1.63 14.79
C ALA A 152 -10.93 1.93 13.66
N MET A 153 -10.46 2.07 12.42
CA MET A 153 -11.31 2.24 11.25
C MET A 153 -12.21 1.01 11.02
N LEU A 154 -11.66 -0.20 11.11
CA LEU A 154 -12.45 -1.43 10.97
C LEU A 154 -13.52 -1.55 12.05
N HIS A 155 -13.21 -1.19 13.30
CA HIS A 155 -14.22 -1.13 14.38
C HIS A 155 -15.32 -0.12 14.09
N THR A 156 -14.98 1.04 13.55
CA THR A 156 -15.96 2.06 13.14
C THR A 156 -16.90 1.52 12.07
N VAL A 157 -16.37 0.85 11.05
CA VAL A 157 -17.18 0.21 10.00
C VAL A 157 -18.05 -0.92 10.56
N ALA A 158 -17.51 -1.75 11.47
CA ALA A 158 -18.27 -2.81 12.13
C ALA A 158 -19.47 -2.24 12.89
N ASN A 159 -19.27 -1.18 13.66
CA ASN A 159 -20.34 -0.52 14.39
C ASN A 159 -21.41 0.07 13.45
N THR A 160 -20.99 0.74 12.37
CA THR A 160 -21.89 1.34 11.37
C THR A 160 -22.77 0.28 10.70
N LEU A 161 -22.19 -0.85 10.33
CA LEU A 161 -22.92 -1.97 9.70
C LEU A 161 -23.63 -2.86 10.71
N LYS A 162 -23.51 -2.59 12.01
CA LYS A 162 -24.06 -3.45 13.10
C LYS A 162 -23.54 -4.88 13.01
N ALA A 163 -22.25 -5.05 12.68
CA ALA A 163 -21.57 -6.34 12.73
C ALA A 163 -21.18 -6.66 14.19
N ASN A 164 -21.26 -7.93 14.59
CA ASN A 164 -20.96 -8.36 15.96
C ASN A 164 -19.47 -8.15 16.34
N ASN A 165 -18.57 -8.20 15.34
CA ASN A 165 -17.15 -7.97 15.48
C ASN A 165 -16.53 -7.68 14.10
N VAL A 166 -15.24 -7.33 14.06
CA VAL A 166 -14.51 -7.01 12.83
C VAL A 166 -14.45 -8.20 11.86
N THR A 167 -14.36 -9.44 12.37
CA THR A 167 -14.27 -10.63 11.51
C THR A 167 -15.60 -10.97 10.82
N ALA A 168 -16.72 -10.48 11.34
CA ALA A 168 -18.04 -10.63 10.74
C ALA A 168 -18.35 -9.57 9.65
N LEU A 169 -17.46 -8.58 9.45
CA LEU A 169 -17.67 -7.48 8.49
C LEU A 169 -18.00 -7.94 7.07
N PRO A 170 -17.25 -8.89 6.45
CA PRO A 170 -17.55 -9.31 5.08
C PRO A 170 -18.98 -9.86 4.93
N VAL A 171 -19.36 -10.76 5.82
CA VAL A 171 -20.69 -11.38 5.82
C VAL A 171 -21.79 -10.34 6.05
N ARG A 172 -21.58 -9.41 6.99
CA ARG A 172 -22.56 -8.35 7.26
C ARG A 172 -22.69 -7.38 6.10
N ALA A 173 -21.58 -7.03 5.44
CA ALA A 173 -21.59 -6.16 4.26
C ALA A 173 -22.39 -6.81 3.11
N GLU A 174 -22.19 -8.10 2.84
CA GLU A 174 -22.98 -8.86 1.85
C GLU A 174 -24.47 -8.87 2.19
N ALA A 175 -24.82 -9.11 3.46
CA ALA A 175 -26.21 -9.08 3.91
C ALA A 175 -26.85 -7.71 3.69
N VAL A 176 -26.17 -6.62 4.06
CA VAL A 176 -26.68 -5.25 3.85
C VAL A 176 -26.87 -4.93 2.37
N MET A 177 -25.96 -5.38 1.50
CA MET A 177 -26.12 -5.22 0.06
C MET A 177 -27.32 -5.99 -0.50
N ALA A 178 -27.54 -7.21 0.00
CA ALA A 178 -28.70 -8.03 -0.38
C ALA A 178 -30.02 -7.41 0.11
N GLU A 179 -30.08 -6.96 1.38
CA GLU A 179 -31.21 -6.24 1.97
C GLU A 179 -31.55 -4.98 1.15
N ASN A 180 -30.53 -4.18 0.79
CA ASN A 180 -30.70 -2.97 0.00
C ASN A 180 -31.28 -3.27 -1.39
N LYS A 181 -30.79 -4.31 -2.07
CA LYS A 181 -31.30 -4.75 -3.36
C LYS A 181 -32.76 -5.21 -3.29
N ALA A 182 -33.13 -5.93 -2.25
CA ALA A 182 -34.50 -6.38 -2.03
C ALA A 182 -35.45 -5.21 -1.78
N LEU A 183 -35.05 -4.26 -0.91
CA LEU A 183 -35.83 -3.05 -0.62
C LEU A 183 -36.01 -2.16 -1.86
N ALA A 184 -34.96 -2.02 -2.69
CA ALA A 184 -35.05 -1.27 -3.93
C ALA A 184 -36.10 -1.88 -4.88
N LYS A 185 -36.12 -3.20 -5.01
CA LYS A 185 -37.11 -3.92 -5.83
C LYS A 185 -38.54 -3.73 -5.28
N GLU A 186 -38.73 -3.92 -3.97
CA GLU A 186 -40.04 -3.72 -3.30
C GLU A 186 -40.53 -2.28 -3.49
N LEU A 187 -39.65 -1.30 -3.36
CA LEU A 187 -40.00 0.10 -3.59
C LEU A 187 -40.51 0.35 -5.00
N GLU A 188 -39.88 -0.23 -6.04
CA GLU A 188 -40.34 -0.09 -7.41
C GLU A 188 -41.70 -0.80 -7.65
N GLU A 189 -41.91 -1.96 -7.05
CA GLU A 189 -43.20 -2.67 -7.08
C GLU A 189 -44.32 -1.82 -6.42
N ILE A 190 -44.06 -1.26 -5.25
CA ILE A 190 -45.02 -0.36 -4.58
C ILE A 190 -45.29 0.89 -5.43
N LYS A 191 -44.28 1.52 -5.99
CA LYS A 191 -44.47 2.68 -6.89
C LYS A 191 -45.36 2.33 -8.09
N ALA A 192 -45.14 1.17 -8.71
CA ALA A 192 -45.97 0.71 -9.80
C ALA A 192 -47.43 0.47 -9.39
N GLN A 193 -47.68 -0.16 -8.22
CA GLN A 193 -49.02 -0.35 -7.67
C GLN A 193 -49.72 0.98 -7.38
N VAL A 194 -49.02 1.94 -6.76
CA VAL A 194 -49.57 3.27 -6.49
C VAL A 194 -49.92 4.01 -7.79
N ALA A 195 -49.07 3.91 -8.79
CA ALA A 195 -49.34 4.52 -10.11
C ALA A 195 -50.58 3.89 -10.77
N ALA A 196 -50.69 2.56 -10.75
CA ALA A 196 -51.85 1.85 -11.29
C ALA A 196 -53.15 2.23 -10.53
N SER A 197 -53.12 2.29 -9.20
CA SER A 197 -54.25 2.70 -8.37
C SER A 197 -54.71 4.15 -8.68
N LYS A 198 -53.74 5.06 -8.84
CA LYS A 198 -54.08 6.46 -9.23
C LYS A 198 -54.78 6.53 -10.59
N VAL A 199 -54.31 5.77 -11.58
CA VAL A 199 -54.93 5.70 -12.89
C VAL A 199 -56.37 5.18 -12.81
N THR A 200 -56.61 4.09 -12.04
CA THR A 200 -57.95 3.53 -11.80
C THR A 200 -58.86 4.55 -11.14
N SER A 201 -58.40 5.27 -10.10
CA SER A 201 -59.21 6.28 -9.39
C SER A 201 -59.59 7.49 -10.26
N LEU A 202 -58.72 7.84 -11.24
CA LEU A 202 -59.04 8.89 -12.24
C LEU A 202 -60.17 8.47 -13.15
N PHE A 203 -60.16 7.21 -13.61
CA PHE A 203 -61.22 6.66 -14.47
C PHE A 203 -62.53 6.44 -13.73
N ASP A 204 -62.49 6.11 -12.42
CA ASP A 204 -63.71 5.96 -11.61
C ASP A 204 -64.42 7.30 -11.34
N ASN A 205 -63.69 8.40 -11.32
CA ASN A 205 -64.20 9.75 -11.10
C ASN A 205 -64.39 10.53 -12.44
N ALA A 206 -64.24 9.91 -13.59
CA ALA A 206 -64.37 10.55 -14.91
C ALA A 206 -65.84 10.83 -15.21
N GLU A 207 -66.15 12.06 -15.66
CA GLU A 207 -67.48 12.44 -16.17
C GLU A 207 -67.70 11.82 -17.55
N GLU A 208 -68.92 11.30 -17.78
CA GLU A 208 -69.33 10.74 -19.07
C GLU A 208 -70.05 11.80 -19.86
N ILE A 209 -69.41 12.33 -20.92
CA ILE A 209 -69.99 13.32 -21.83
C ILE A 209 -70.08 12.71 -23.22
N GLY A 210 -71.34 12.54 -23.72
CA GLY A 210 -71.57 11.99 -25.04
C GLY A 210 -71.11 10.54 -25.27
N GLY A 211 -71.08 9.71 -24.24
CA GLY A 211 -70.62 8.31 -24.30
C GLY A 211 -69.10 8.11 -24.18
N VAL A 212 -68.34 9.20 -23.87
CA VAL A 212 -66.89 9.16 -23.67
C VAL A 212 -66.58 9.56 -22.23
N LYS A 213 -65.84 8.72 -21.51
CA LYS A 213 -65.31 9.09 -20.16
C LYS A 213 -64.15 10.04 -20.28
N ILE A 214 -64.26 11.23 -19.68
CA ILE A 214 -63.19 12.24 -19.63
C ILE A 214 -62.70 12.34 -18.19
N ALA A 215 -61.38 12.09 -17.98
CA ALA A 215 -60.72 12.17 -16.67
C ALA A 215 -59.76 13.34 -16.65
#